data_da5e80227c304a18af5fe923a6b55e8d
#
_entry.id   da5e80227c304a18af5fe923a6b55e8d
#
_cell.length_a   1.000
_cell.length_b   1.000
_cell.length_c   1.000
_cell.angle_alpha   90.00
_cell.angle_beta   90.00
_cell.angle_gamma   90.00
#
_symmetry.space_group_name_H-M   'P 1'
#
loop_
_entity.id
_entity.type
_entity.pdbx_description
1 polymer ?
#
loop_
_entity_poly.entity_id
_entity_poly.type
_entity_poly.pdbx_seq_one_letter_code
_entity_poly.pdbx_strand_id
1 'polypeptide(L)'
;MTLTWNYPNQLGYPAKATGGEFAGKAFSEAGYGLTARGIEFLEEMEKLGMIIDVAHLNDAGIRDVLKFTKKPFVASHSNARHLCSHPRNLNDELLKAIGERGGVIGLNYYAYFLRDWKDGETVVSRAEDIVAHAKYIRDMAGIEALGLGSDFDGMNGELEIASPADMEKLEEVFKKNGFAESEIEKIFYKNVMRIYREMLG
;
A
#
# COMPACT_ATOMS: atom_id res chain seq x y z
N MET A 1 12.61 -0.12 -1.95
CA MET A 1 12.83 1.36 -2.02
C MET A 1 11.67 1.98 -2.76
N THR A 2 11.11 3.09 -2.24
CA THR A 2 10.00 3.84 -2.83
C THR A 2 10.51 4.80 -3.91
N LEU A 3 9.86 4.84 -5.08
CA LEU A 3 10.30 5.66 -6.24
C LEU A 3 9.87 7.14 -6.13
N THR A 4 8.69 7.37 -5.58
CA THR A 4 8.14 8.72 -5.37
C THR A 4 7.64 8.86 -3.95
N TRP A 5 7.54 10.10 -3.47
CA TRP A 5 6.74 10.42 -2.30
C TRP A 5 5.54 11.29 -2.76
N ASN A 6 5.35 12.46 -2.20
CA ASN A 6 4.21 13.34 -2.49
C ASN A 6 4.50 14.40 -3.55
N TYR A 7 5.57 14.25 -4.33
CA TYR A 7 5.97 15.17 -5.39
C TYR A 7 6.43 14.41 -6.63
N PRO A 8 6.13 14.92 -7.84
CA PRO A 8 6.79 14.45 -9.05
C PRO A 8 8.30 14.61 -8.93
N ASN A 9 9.04 13.66 -9.47
CA ASN A 9 10.50 13.72 -9.52
C ASN A 9 11.02 13.20 -10.87
N GLN A 10 12.33 13.04 -11.01
CA GLN A 10 12.93 12.55 -12.25
C GLN A 10 12.59 11.09 -12.60
N LEU A 11 12.01 10.31 -11.67
CA LEU A 11 11.66 8.90 -11.88
C LEU A 11 10.19 8.70 -12.24
N GLY A 12 9.28 9.56 -11.74
CA GLY A 12 7.85 9.37 -11.96
C GLY A 12 6.96 10.34 -11.18
N TYR A 13 5.69 9.99 -11.08
CA TYR A 13 4.65 10.82 -10.51
C TYR A 13 3.97 10.11 -9.33
N PRO A 14 3.64 10.86 -8.25
CA PRO A 14 2.91 10.30 -7.11
C PRO A 14 1.42 10.12 -7.42
N ALA A 15 0.74 9.34 -6.61
CA ALA A 15 -0.73 9.22 -6.67
C ALA A 15 -1.42 10.59 -6.42
N LYS A 16 -0.88 11.37 -5.48
CA LYS A 16 -1.36 12.73 -5.16
C LYS A 16 -0.20 13.60 -4.70
N ALA A 17 -0.03 14.77 -5.31
CA ALA A 17 0.94 15.74 -4.84
C ALA A 17 0.38 16.58 -3.69
N THR A 18 1.20 16.84 -2.66
CA THR A 18 0.79 17.61 -1.46
C THR A 18 1.36 19.02 -1.41
N GLY A 19 2.19 19.43 -2.38
CA GLY A 19 2.77 20.77 -2.41
C GLY A 19 3.32 21.19 -3.77
N GLY A 20 3.88 22.42 -3.82
CA GLY A 20 4.39 23.03 -5.04
C GLY A 20 3.28 23.39 -6.03
N GLU A 21 3.64 23.53 -7.30
CA GLU A 21 2.69 23.82 -8.40
C GLU A 21 1.66 22.71 -8.65
N PHE A 22 1.89 21.53 -8.10
CA PHE A 22 1.03 20.36 -8.23
C PHE A 22 0.19 20.06 -6.97
N ALA A 23 0.15 20.98 -6.00
CA ALA A 23 -0.55 20.75 -4.73
C ALA A 23 -2.01 20.31 -4.95
N GLY A 24 -2.39 19.19 -4.34
CA GLY A 24 -3.73 18.60 -4.43
C GLY A 24 -4.02 17.85 -5.74
N LYS A 25 -3.13 17.90 -6.75
CA LYS A 25 -3.32 17.17 -8.00
C LYS A 25 -3.14 15.66 -7.80
N ALA A 26 -4.14 14.90 -8.21
CA ALA A 26 -4.04 13.45 -8.38
C ALA A 26 -3.52 13.12 -9.79
N PHE A 27 -2.63 12.14 -9.90
CA PHE A 27 -2.00 11.72 -11.16
C PHE A 27 -2.43 10.29 -11.53
N SER A 28 -3.71 9.98 -11.39
CA SER A 28 -4.25 8.65 -11.73
C SER A 28 -4.39 8.38 -13.23
N GLU A 29 -4.22 9.42 -14.08
CA GLU A 29 -4.51 9.33 -15.50
C GLU A 29 -3.33 8.77 -16.32
N ALA A 30 -3.66 8.15 -17.45
CA ALA A 30 -2.70 7.68 -18.44
C ALA A 30 -1.79 8.84 -18.93
N GLY A 31 -0.47 8.59 -18.99
CA GLY A 31 0.52 9.58 -19.41
C GLY A 31 1.41 10.10 -18.28
N TYR A 32 1.11 9.78 -17.05
CA TYR A 32 1.92 10.15 -15.88
C TYR A 32 2.57 8.93 -15.20
N GLY A 33 2.97 7.91 -15.96
CA GLY A 33 3.70 6.73 -15.46
C GLY A 33 5.16 7.07 -15.07
N LEU A 34 6.01 6.06 -15.06
CA LEU A 34 7.44 6.26 -14.87
C LEU A 34 8.04 6.99 -16.06
N THR A 35 9.04 7.84 -15.81
CA THR A 35 9.87 8.42 -16.88
C THR A 35 10.80 7.35 -17.47
N ALA A 36 11.43 7.63 -18.62
CA ALA A 36 12.47 6.75 -19.17
C ALA A 36 13.57 6.45 -18.12
N ARG A 37 14.00 7.46 -17.37
CA ARG A 37 14.96 7.31 -16.28
C ARG A 37 14.40 6.48 -15.12
N GLY A 38 13.10 6.60 -14.84
CA GLY A 38 12.41 5.78 -13.84
C GLY A 38 12.42 4.31 -14.20
N ILE A 39 12.23 3.99 -15.48
CA ILE A 39 12.28 2.61 -16.00
C ILE A 39 13.69 2.04 -15.89
N GLU A 40 14.72 2.79 -16.33
CA GLU A 40 16.12 2.38 -16.19
C GLU A 40 16.49 2.12 -14.72
N PHE A 41 16.02 2.98 -13.82
CA PHE A 41 16.24 2.86 -12.39
C PHE A 41 15.54 1.62 -11.81
N LEU A 42 14.33 1.35 -12.26
CA LEU A 42 13.53 0.19 -11.85
C LEU A 42 14.21 -1.14 -12.26
N GLU A 43 14.70 -1.21 -13.50
CA GLU A 43 15.42 -2.39 -14.00
C GLU A 43 16.71 -2.64 -13.20
N GLU A 44 17.41 -1.60 -12.82
CA GLU A 44 18.62 -1.73 -11.99
C GLU A 44 18.29 -2.17 -10.56
N MET A 45 17.20 -1.66 -9.97
CA MET A 45 16.71 -2.15 -8.66
C MET A 45 16.44 -3.66 -8.69
N GLU A 46 15.78 -4.15 -9.75
CA GLU A 46 15.48 -5.58 -9.87
C GLU A 46 16.74 -6.44 -10.01
N LYS A 47 17.76 -5.99 -10.77
CA LYS A 47 19.06 -6.66 -10.89
C LYS A 47 19.80 -6.74 -9.56
N LEU A 48 19.77 -5.66 -8.77
CA LEU A 48 20.42 -5.59 -7.47
C LEU A 48 19.65 -6.33 -6.36
N GLY A 49 18.50 -6.94 -6.65
CA GLY A 49 17.66 -7.58 -5.65
C GLY A 49 16.99 -6.60 -4.68
N MET A 50 16.90 -5.33 -5.05
CA MET A 50 16.28 -4.31 -4.23
C MET A 50 14.75 -4.42 -4.31
N ILE A 51 14.08 -4.55 -3.17
CA ILE A 51 12.61 -4.59 -3.11
C ILE A 51 12.04 -3.26 -3.59
N ILE A 52 11.22 -3.32 -4.63
CA ILE A 52 10.49 -2.17 -5.17
C ILE A 52 9.27 -1.92 -4.31
N ASP A 53 9.07 -0.68 -3.88
CA ASP A 53 7.90 -0.25 -3.14
C ASP A 53 7.11 0.76 -3.96
N VAL A 54 5.86 0.43 -4.25
CA VAL A 54 4.97 1.27 -5.06
C VAL A 54 4.06 2.19 -4.22
N ALA A 55 4.20 2.18 -2.90
CA ALA A 55 3.50 3.14 -2.07
C ALA A 55 3.82 4.58 -2.52
N HIS A 56 2.83 5.46 -2.56
CA HIS A 56 2.85 6.79 -3.15
C HIS A 56 2.91 6.88 -4.68
N LEU A 57 3.32 5.83 -5.40
CA LEU A 57 3.32 5.85 -6.86
C LEU A 57 1.88 5.85 -7.40
N ASN A 58 1.64 6.53 -8.51
CA ASN A 58 0.33 6.54 -9.13
C ASN A 58 0.03 5.22 -9.89
N ASP A 59 -1.23 5.04 -10.27
CA ASP A 59 -1.69 3.81 -10.95
C ASP A 59 -0.90 3.51 -12.23
N ALA A 60 -0.59 4.54 -13.04
CA ALA A 60 0.18 4.37 -14.28
C ALA A 60 1.61 3.89 -13.99
N GLY A 61 2.26 4.47 -12.97
CA GLY A 61 3.58 4.04 -12.54
C GLY A 61 3.60 2.61 -11.98
N ILE A 62 2.54 2.20 -11.25
CA ILE A 62 2.42 0.81 -10.78
C ILE A 62 2.25 -0.16 -11.96
N ARG A 63 1.50 0.21 -13.00
CA ARG A 63 1.41 -0.57 -14.23
C ARG A 63 2.75 -0.68 -14.97
N ASP A 64 3.57 0.39 -14.93
CA ASP A 64 4.92 0.33 -15.47
C ASP A 64 5.80 -0.63 -14.66
N VAL A 65 5.72 -0.64 -13.33
CA VAL A 65 6.40 -1.65 -12.50
C VAL A 65 5.98 -3.06 -12.91
N LEU A 66 4.68 -3.33 -13.07
CA LEU A 66 4.16 -4.62 -13.54
C LEU A 66 4.68 -5.00 -14.92
N LYS A 67 4.85 -4.04 -15.81
CA LYS A 67 5.30 -4.25 -17.20
C LYS A 67 6.79 -4.52 -17.32
N PHE A 68 7.60 -3.77 -16.57
CA PHE A 68 9.06 -3.76 -16.74
C PHE A 68 9.81 -4.62 -15.73
N THR A 69 9.13 -5.20 -14.72
CA THR A 69 9.73 -6.12 -13.73
C THR A 69 9.04 -7.47 -13.73
N LYS A 70 9.69 -8.46 -13.13
CA LYS A 70 9.19 -9.84 -13.01
C LYS A 70 9.12 -10.33 -11.58
N LYS A 71 9.93 -9.79 -10.68
CA LYS A 71 9.99 -10.19 -9.28
C LYS A 71 8.82 -9.63 -8.49
N PRO A 72 8.50 -10.21 -7.33
CA PRO A 72 7.55 -9.63 -6.40
C PRO A 72 7.97 -8.22 -5.95
N PHE A 73 6.99 -7.36 -5.71
CA PHE A 73 7.18 -6.03 -5.17
C PHE A 73 6.13 -5.72 -4.10
N VAL A 74 6.25 -4.63 -3.40
CA VAL A 74 5.35 -4.28 -2.30
C VAL A 74 4.67 -2.94 -2.52
N ALA A 75 3.46 -2.81 -1.98
CA ALA A 75 2.87 -1.53 -1.61
C ALA A 75 2.95 -1.44 -0.08
N SER A 76 4.01 -0.83 0.45
CA SER A 76 4.33 -0.92 1.88
C SER A 76 3.22 -0.39 2.79
N HIS A 77 2.42 0.59 2.32
CA HIS A 77 1.30 1.17 3.07
C HIS A 77 0.23 1.71 2.10
N SER A 78 -0.76 0.85 1.77
CA SER A 78 -1.87 1.17 0.87
C SER A 78 -3.10 0.35 1.20
N ASN A 79 -4.29 0.87 0.87
CA ASN A 79 -5.56 0.22 1.15
C ASN A 79 -6.36 -0.02 -0.13
N ALA A 80 -7.61 -0.51 -0.02
CA ALA A 80 -8.50 -0.74 -1.15
C ALA A 80 -9.28 0.53 -1.50
N ARG A 81 -9.18 1.00 -2.75
CA ARG A 81 -9.89 2.20 -3.25
C ARG A 81 -11.41 2.01 -3.29
N HIS A 82 -11.87 0.78 -3.39
CA HIS A 82 -13.29 0.45 -3.34
C HIS A 82 -13.96 0.87 -2.03
N LEU A 83 -13.26 0.78 -0.91
CA LEU A 83 -13.78 1.14 0.42
C LEU A 83 -13.54 2.61 0.78
N CYS A 84 -12.51 3.22 0.21
CA CYS A 84 -12.21 4.63 0.39
C CYS A 84 -11.58 5.17 -0.89
N SER A 85 -12.25 6.10 -1.56
CA SER A 85 -11.93 6.60 -2.90
C SER A 85 -10.67 7.46 -3.00
N HIS A 86 -9.80 7.41 -1.98
CA HIS A 86 -8.56 8.19 -1.96
C HIS A 86 -7.55 7.67 -3.00
N PRO A 87 -6.87 8.55 -3.78
CA PRO A 87 -5.94 8.14 -4.84
C PRO A 87 -4.71 7.36 -4.35
N ARG A 88 -4.34 7.43 -3.06
CA ARG A 88 -3.29 6.61 -2.43
C ARG A 88 -3.70 5.14 -2.25
N ASN A 89 -4.98 4.83 -2.32
CA ASN A 89 -5.50 3.47 -2.26
C ASN A 89 -5.45 2.82 -3.64
N LEU A 90 -5.28 1.49 -3.67
CA LEU A 90 -5.18 0.68 -4.87
C LEU A 90 -6.56 0.31 -5.41
N ASN A 91 -6.75 0.41 -6.72
CA ASN A 91 -7.94 -0.12 -7.36
C ASN A 91 -7.90 -1.66 -7.46
N ASP A 92 -9.02 -2.29 -7.80
CA ASP A 92 -9.17 -3.76 -7.81
C ASP A 92 -8.23 -4.45 -8.80
N GLU A 93 -7.98 -3.83 -9.97
CA GLU A 93 -7.02 -4.32 -10.96
C GLU A 93 -5.61 -4.44 -10.35
N LEU A 94 -5.17 -3.38 -9.66
CA LEU A 94 -3.84 -3.34 -9.05
C LEU A 94 -3.72 -4.25 -7.83
N LEU A 95 -4.78 -4.37 -7.01
CA LEU A 95 -4.82 -5.33 -5.90
C LEU A 95 -4.58 -6.76 -6.41
N LYS A 96 -5.33 -7.18 -7.44
CA LYS A 96 -5.16 -8.50 -8.08
C LYS A 96 -3.78 -8.70 -8.67
N ALA A 97 -3.31 -7.71 -9.44
CA ALA A 97 -2.01 -7.80 -10.11
C ALA A 97 -0.84 -7.91 -9.11
N ILE A 98 -0.89 -7.21 -7.97
CA ILE A 98 0.11 -7.34 -6.91
C ILE A 98 0.06 -8.73 -6.29
N GLY A 99 -1.14 -9.25 -6.00
CA GLY A 99 -1.32 -10.61 -5.47
C GLY A 99 -0.80 -11.68 -6.43
N GLU A 100 -1.19 -11.62 -7.71
CA GLU A 100 -0.73 -12.53 -8.78
C GLU A 100 0.79 -12.50 -8.98
N ARG A 101 1.43 -11.34 -8.77
CA ARG A 101 2.89 -11.17 -8.80
C ARG A 101 3.58 -11.74 -7.55
N GLY A 102 2.84 -12.22 -6.54
CA GLY A 102 3.37 -12.67 -5.26
C GLY A 102 3.80 -11.52 -4.33
N GLY A 103 3.36 -10.29 -4.61
CA GLY A 103 3.66 -9.11 -3.82
C GLY A 103 2.91 -9.04 -2.48
N VAL A 104 3.16 -7.96 -1.72
CA VAL A 104 2.48 -7.70 -0.44
C VAL A 104 1.98 -6.27 -0.40
N ILE A 105 0.77 -6.11 0.12
CA ILE A 105 0.08 -4.84 0.35
C ILE A 105 -0.03 -4.64 1.86
N GLY A 106 0.72 -3.69 2.39
CA GLY A 106 0.68 -3.29 3.79
C GLY A 106 -0.52 -2.38 4.08
N LEU A 107 -1.36 -2.78 5.02
CA LEU A 107 -2.52 -2.01 5.46
C LEU A 107 -2.08 -0.71 6.12
N ASN A 108 -2.46 0.42 5.53
CA ASN A 108 -2.21 1.74 6.09
C ASN A 108 -3.27 2.09 7.13
N TYR A 109 -2.87 2.68 8.26
CA TYR A 109 -3.79 3.02 9.36
C TYR A 109 -4.24 4.48 9.34
N TYR A 110 -3.86 5.26 8.34
CA TYR A 110 -4.29 6.64 8.23
C TYR A 110 -5.80 6.75 8.00
N ALA A 111 -6.49 7.44 8.91
CA ALA A 111 -7.96 7.51 8.94
C ALA A 111 -8.58 7.90 7.58
N TYR A 112 -7.95 8.83 6.87
CA TYR A 112 -8.43 9.33 5.57
C TYR A 112 -8.18 8.37 4.40
N PHE A 113 -7.52 7.23 4.63
CA PHE A 113 -7.36 6.15 3.66
C PHE A 113 -8.23 4.93 3.99
N LEU A 114 -8.94 4.97 5.12
CA LEU A 114 -9.78 3.86 5.58
C LEU A 114 -11.25 4.03 5.23
N ARG A 115 -11.76 5.25 5.17
CA ARG A 115 -13.14 5.53 4.75
C ARG A 115 -13.26 6.91 4.10
N ASP A 116 -14.26 7.06 3.22
CA ASP A 116 -14.61 8.36 2.66
C ASP A 116 -15.13 9.29 3.78
N TRP A 117 -14.85 10.58 3.64
CA TRP A 117 -15.15 11.62 4.63
C TRP A 117 -15.65 12.90 3.96
N LYS A 118 -16.27 13.77 4.74
CA LYS A 118 -16.73 15.07 4.30
C LYS A 118 -15.88 16.18 4.90
N ASP A 119 -15.77 17.30 4.19
CA ASP A 119 -15.05 18.47 4.69
C ASP A 119 -15.58 18.89 6.07
N GLY A 120 -14.67 19.10 7.02
CA GLY A 120 -14.97 19.44 8.41
C GLY A 120 -15.29 18.23 9.32
N GLU A 121 -15.32 17.01 8.79
CA GLU A 121 -15.49 15.79 9.60
C GLU A 121 -14.16 15.40 10.29
N THR A 122 -14.22 15.12 11.58
CA THR A 122 -13.12 14.46 12.29
C THR A 122 -13.17 12.96 11.99
N VAL A 123 -12.13 12.45 11.35
CA VAL A 123 -12.05 11.04 10.98
C VAL A 123 -11.12 10.32 11.95
N VAL A 124 -11.63 9.27 12.59
CA VAL A 124 -10.86 8.41 13.50
C VAL A 124 -10.45 7.14 12.77
N SER A 125 -9.19 6.75 12.90
CA SER A 125 -8.69 5.45 12.44
C SER A 125 -9.16 4.36 13.39
N ARG A 126 -10.03 3.48 12.93
CA ARG A 126 -10.58 2.38 13.73
C ARG A 126 -9.98 1.05 13.31
N ALA A 127 -9.73 0.17 14.27
CA ALA A 127 -9.26 -1.18 14.00
C ALA A 127 -10.24 -1.98 13.11
N GLU A 128 -11.53 -1.77 13.28
CA GLU A 128 -12.57 -2.39 12.42
C GLU A 128 -12.47 -1.93 10.97
N ASP A 129 -12.15 -0.66 10.70
CA ASP A 129 -11.97 -0.15 9.34
C ASP A 129 -10.71 -0.77 8.70
N ILE A 130 -9.61 -0.91 9.45
CA ILE A 130 -8.38 -1.58 9.00
C ILE A 130 -8.70 -3.04 8.60
N VAL A 131 -9.44 -3.76 9.45
CA VAL A 131 -9.83 -5.15 9.21
C VAL A 131 -10.82 -5.28 8.05
N ALA A 132 -11.68 -4.28 7.82
CA ALA A 132 -12.55 -4.25 6.63
C ALA A 132 -11.74 -4.19 5.34
N HIS A 133 -10.69 -3.36 5.27
CA HIS A 133 -9.76 -3.34 4.15
C HIS A 133 -9.01 -4.66 3.99
N ALA A 134 -8.59 -5.28 5.10
CA ALA A 134 -7.94 -6.60 5.07
C ALA A 134 -8.85 -7.66 4.44
N LYS A 135 -10.12 -7.72 4.81
CA LYS A 135 -11.10 -8.64 4.21
C LYS A 135 -11.22 -8.41 2.71
N TYR A 136 -11.41 -7.17 2.30
CA TYR A 136 -11.55 -6.83 0.89
C TYR A 136 -10.31 -7.21 0.08
N ILE A 137 -9.12 -6.87 0.56
CA ILE A 137 -7.86 -7.19 -0.12
C ILE A 137 -7.63 -8.71 -0.16
N ARG A 138 -7.94 -9.45 0.93
CA ARG A 138 -7.90 -10.92 0.95
C ARG A 138 -8.78 -11.51 -0.14
N ASP A 139 -10.00 -11.01 -0.28
CA ASP A 139 -10.98 -11.54 -1.25
C ASP A 139 -10.59 -11.21 -2.70
N MET A 140 -9.85 -10.10 -2.93
CA MET A 140 -9.41 -9.67 -4.25
C MET A 140 -8.04 -10.21 -4.66
N ALA A 141 -7.09 -10.28 -3.75
CA ALA A 141 -5.67 -10.56 -4.02
C ALA A 141 -5.14 -11.82 -3.33
N GLY A 142 -5.92 -12.43 -2.44
CA GLY A 142 -5.53 -13.56 -1.62
C GLY A 142 -4.84 -13.16 -0.30
N ILE A 143 -4.88 -14.07 0.67
CA ILE A 143 -4.31 -13.85 2.01
C ILE A 143 -2.79 -13.62 1.97
N GLU A 144 -2.09 -14.21 1.00
CA GLU A 144 -0.64 -14.09 0.82
C GLU A 144 -0.21 -12.66 0.41
N ALA A 145 -1.14 -11.85 -0.09
CA ALA A 145 -0.89 -10.47 -0.50
C ALA A 145 -1.03 -9.45 0.65
N LEU A 146 -1.45 -9.87 1.84
CA LEU A 146 -1.68 -8.95 2.96
C LEU A 146 -0.46 -8.81 3.86
N GLY A 147 -0.23 -7.59 4.36
CA GLY A 147 0.73 -7.27 5.40
C GLY A 147 0.27 -6.07 6.24
N LEU A 148 1.03 -5.72 7.24
CA LEU A 148 0.83 -4.52 8.04
C LEU A 148 1.75 -3.41 7.56
N GLY A 149 1.20 -2.23 7.31
CA GLY A 149 1.91 -1.06 6.80
C GLY A 149 1.45 0.20 7.50
N SER A 150 1.50 0.21 8.82
CA SER A 150 0.87 1.17 9.72
C SER A 150 1.03 2.64 9.34
N ASP A 151 2.23 3.04 8.94
CA ASP A 151 2.61 4.44 8.67
C ASP A 151 2.63 5.31 9.96
N PHE A 152 2.96 4.71 11.11
CA PHE A 152 2.83 5.36 12.43
C PHE A 152 3.49 6.74 12.52
N ASP A 153 4.68 6.91 11.97
CA ASP A 153 5.41 8.18 12.03
C ASP A 153 5.06 9.15 10.89
N GLY A 154 4.31 8.66 9.88
CA GLY A 154 3.95 9.41 8.67
C GLY A 154 2.55 10.02 8.69
N MET A 155 1.77 9.80 9.75
CA MET A 155 0.38 10.22 9.83
C MET A 155 0.08 10.96 11.13
N ASN A 156 -1.04 11.70 11.13
CA ASN A 156 -1.58 12.40 12.29
C ASN A 156 -3.08 12.08 12.43
N GLY A 157 -3.68 12.54 13.54
CA GLY A 157 -5.10 12.35 13.83
C GLY A 157 -5.33 11.39 15.00
N GLU A 158 -6.60 11.02 15.19
CA GLU A 158 -7.01 10.08 16.23
C GLU A 158 -6.90 8.65 15.71
N LEU A 159 -6.13 7.82 16.41
CA LEU A 159 -5.82 6.45 16.03
C LEU A 159 -6.22 5.50 17.16
N GLU A 160 -7.04 4.50 16.85
CA GLU A 160 -7.36 3.43 17.80
C GLU A 160 -6.17 2.47 18.00
N ILE A 161 -5.37 2.27 16.94
CA ILE A 161 -4.09 1.57 16.96
C ILE A 161 -3.02 2.63 16.74
N ALA A 162 -2.52 3.21 17.84
CA ALA A 162 -1.66 4.39 17.79
C ALA A 162 -0.16 4.04 17.77
N SER A 163 0.20 2.83 18.16
CA SER A 163 1.59 2.39 18.28
C SER A 163 1.72 0.87 18.20
N PRO A 164 2.93 0.33 18.08
CA PRO A 164 3.16 -1.11 18.17
C PRO A 164 2.65 -1.77 19.47
N ALA A 165 2.48 -1.00 20.55
CA ALA A 165 1.92 -1.50 21.80
C ALA A 165 0.43 -1.89 21.70
N ASP A 166 -0.29 -1.38 20.68
CA ASP A 166 -1.70 -1.66 20.46
C ASP A 166 -1.95 -2.87 19.52
N MET A 167 -0.89 -3.56 19.10
CA MET A 167 -1.01 -4.62 18.08
C MET A 167 -1.82 -5.83 18.56
N GLU A 168 -1.81 -6.15 19.86
CA GLU A 168 -2.66 -7.20 20.44
C GLU A 168 -4.15 -6.87 20.25
N LYS A 169 -4.53 -5.61 20.41
CA LYS A 169 -5.89 -5.14 20.16
C LYS A 169 -6.31 -5.32 18.69
N LEU A 170 -5.41 -5.02 17.76
CA LEU A 170 -5.67 -5.24 16.34
C LEU A 170 -5.84 -6.75 16.04
N GLU A 171 -5.01 -7.60 16.63
CA GLU A 171 -5.11 -9.06 16.51
C GLU A 171 -6.47 -9.58 16.98
N GLU A 172 -6.97 -9.08 18.12
CA GLU A 172 -8.31 -9.43 18.65
C GLU A 172 -9.43 -9.04 17.67
N VAL A 173 -9.30 -7.87 17.01
CA VAL A 173 -10.28 -7.43 16.01
C VAL A 173 -10.23 -8.34 14.77
N PHE A 174 -9.06 -8.77 14.31
CA PHE A 174 -8.94 -9.77 13.25
C PHE A 174 -9.65 -11.09 13.63
N LYS A 175 -9.39 -11.62 14.83
CA LYS A 175 -10.03 -12.87 15.34
C LYS A 175 -11.56 -12.73 15.38
N LYS A 176 -12.06 -11.64 15.95
CA LYS A 176 -13.50 -11.32 16.02
C LYS A 176 -14.15 -11.23 14.65
N ASN A 177 -13.40 -10.81 13.65
CA ASN A 177 -13.84 -10.68 12.27
C ASN A 177 -13.65 -11.96 11.42
N GLY A 178 -13.31 -13.08 12.04
CA GLY A 178 -13.31 -14.40 11.43
C GLY A 178 -12.02 -14.76 10.67
N PHE A 179 -10.91 -14.04 10.91
CA PHE A 179 -9.61 -14.49 10.43
C PHE A 179 -9.08 -15.64 11.30
N ALA A 180 -8.62 -16.71 10.66
CA ALA A 180 -7.95 -17.80 11.35
C ALA A 180 -6.58 -17.34 11.90
N GLU A 181 -6.11 -17.95 12.97
CA GLU A 181 -4.80 -17.63 13.55
C GLU A 181 -3.65 -17.73 12.52
N SER A 182 -3.70 -18.74 11.66
CA SER A 182 -2.72 -18.91 10.58
C SER A 182 -2.76 -17.78 9.53
N GLU A 183 -3.93 -17.16 9.28
CA GLU A 183 -4.08 -15.99 8.41
C GLU A 183 -3.53 -14.73 9.08
N ILE A 184 -3.80 -14.57 10.38
CA ILE A 184 -3.28 -13.44 11.17
C ILE A 184 -1.76 -13.48 11.20
N GLU A 185 -1.13 -14.63 11.44
CA GLU A 185 0.33 -14.78 11.36
C GLU A 185 0.89 -14.40 9.98
N LYS A 186 0.19 -14.75 8.88
CA LYS A 186 0.58 -14.33 7.53
C LYS A 186 0.57 -12.81 7.39
N ILE A 187 -0.50 -12.16 7.83
CA ILE A 187 -0.66 -10.71 7.77
C ILE A 187 0.39 -10.01 8.63
N PHE A 188 0.61 -10.49 9.86
CA PHE A 188 1.46 -9.82 10.83
C PHE A 188 2.95 -9.90 10.47
N TYR A 189 3.42 -11.01 9.88
CA TYR A 189 4.85 -11.13 9.57
C TYR A 189 5.21 -12.11 8.45
N LYS A 190 4.49 -13.24 8.26
CA LYS A 190 4.97 -14.31 7.35
C LYS A 190 5.04 -13.85 5.90
N ASN A 191 4.06 -13.07 5.43
CA ASN A 191 4.02 -12.61 4.05
C ASN A 191 5.18 -11.65 3.74
N VAL A 192 5.48 -10.70 4.62
CA VAL A 192 6.61 -9.79 4.47
C VAL A 192 7.94 -10.55 4.55
N MET A 193 8.06 -11.50 5.49
CA MET A 193 9.26 -12.35 5.62
C MET A 193 9.47 -13.24 4.40
N ARG A 194 8.40 -13.66 3.71
CA ARG A 194 8.50 -14.37 2.42
C ARG A 194 9.17 -13.48 1.37
N ILE A 195 8.71 -12.23 1.22
CA ILE A 195 9.32 -11.27 0.28
C ILE A 195 10.80 -11.05 0.60
N TYR A 196 11.16 -10.87 1.87
CA TYR A 196 12.56 -10.68 2.25
C TYR A 196 13.44 -11.89 1.88
N ARG A 197 12.97 -13.11 2.16
CA ARG A 197 13.72 -14.33 1.81
C ARG A 197 13.85 -14.52 0.30
N GLU A 198 12.81 -14.18 -0.46
CA GLU A 198 12.81 -14.33 -1.92
C GLU A 198 13.70 -13.29 -2.61
N MET A 199 13.75 -12.07 -2.08
CA MET A 199 14.43 -10.96 -2.74
C MET A 199 15.86 -10.74 -2.24
N LEU A 200 16.13 -11.05 -0.97
CA LEU A 200 17.44 -10.78 -0.35
C LEU A 200 18.28 -12.05 -0.16
N GLY A 201 17.75 -13.23 -0.47
CA GLY A 201 18.47 -14.48 -0.56
C GLY A 201 18.64 -15.32 0.61
#